data_74523a05af162ea3f122c7214334b805
#
_entry.id   74523a05af162ea3f122c7214334b805
#
_cell.length_a   1.000
_cell.length_b   1.000
_cell.length_c   1.000
_cell.angle_alpha   90.00
_cell.angle_beta   90.00
_cell.angle_gamma   90.00
#
_symmetry.space_group_name_H-M   'P 1'
#
loop_
_entity.id
_entity.type
_entity.pdbx_description
1 polymer ?
#
loop_
_entity_poly.entity_id
_entity_poly.type
_entity_poly.pdbx_seq_one_letter_code
_entity_poly.pdbx_strand_id
1 'polypeptide(L)'
;MDAKAMELLKVFNLQDEWDYKASNLPYGKQRKLEIARALATEPKLLLLDEPAAGMNPNETGELMDTIQFVCKNFDMTVLLIEHDMKLVSGICQKLTVLNFGQVLAQGKTSDVLNDPKVIKAYLGE
;
A
#
# COMPACT_ATOMS: atom_id res chain seq x y z
N MET A 1 -10.31 -18.91 17.80
CA MET A 1 -9.57 -18.25 16.69
C MET A 1 -8.28 -19.01 16.42
N ASP A 2 -7.97 -19.26 15.15
CA ASP A 2 -6.72 -19.89 14.72
C ASP A 2 -5.52 -19.05 15.18
N ALA A 3 -4.48 -19.72 15.70
CA ALA A 3 -3.26 -19.05 16.19
C ALA A 3 -2.58 -18.24 15.09
N LYS A 4 -2.55 -18.73 13.86
CA LYS A 4 -1.97 -18.03 12.72
C LYS A 4 -2.76 -16.76 12.36
N ALA A 5 -4.08 -16.84 12.42
CA ALA A 5 -4.93 -15.67 12.19
C ALA A 5 -4.71 -14.60 13.27
N MET A 6 -4.61 -15.01 14.53
CA MET A 6 -4.32 -14.08 15.63
C MET A 6 -2.94 -13.44 15.48
N GLU A 7 -1.95 -14.20 15.04
CA GLU A 7 -0.60 -13.70 14.80
C GLU A 7 -0.60 -12.61 13.73
N LEU A 8 -1.34 -12.82 12.63
CA LEU A 8 -1.50 -11.80 11.59
C LEU A 8 -2.22 -10.55 12.10
N LEU A 9 -3.27 -10.72 12.91
CA LEU A 9 -3.96 -9.57 13.50
C LEU A 9 -3.02 -8.75 14.38
N LYS A 10 -2.12 -9.40 15.12
CA LYS A 10 -1.13 -8.70 15.95
C LYS A 10 -0.16 -7.87 15.12
N VAL A 11 0.26 -8.39 13.94
CA VAL A 11 1.14 -7.66 13.02
C VAL A 11 0.53 -6.31 12.64
N PHE A 12 -0.78 -6.26 12.45
CA PHE A 12 -1.51 -5.06 12.03
C PHE A 12 -2.15 -4.31 13.20
N ASN A 13 -1.86 -4.72 14.44
CA ASN A 13 -2.42 -4.12 15.66
C ASN A 13 -3.95 -4.18 15.69
N LEU A 14 -4.50 -5.30 15.25
CA LEU A 14 -5.94 -5.56 15.20
C LEU A 14 -6.38 -6.66 16.17
N GLN A 15 -5.49 -7.11 17.05
CA GLN A 15 -5.78 -8.25 17.94
C GLN A 15 -6.93 -7.98 18.92
N ASP A 16 -7.15 -6.72 19.29
CA ASP A 16 -8.21 -6.37 20.24
C ASP A 16 -9.59 -6.32 19.59
N GLU A 17 -9.67 -6.27 18.27
CA GLU A 17 -10.91 -6.25 17.51
C GLU A 17 -11.20 -7.57 16.79
N TRP A 18 -10.60 -8.68 17.25
CA TRP A 18 -10.71 -9.97 16.57
C TRP A 18 -12.15 -10.47 16.44
N ASP A 19 -13.03 -10.10 17.37
CA ASP A 19 -14.43 -10.49 17.40
C ASP A 19 -15.39 -9.43 16.84
N TYR A 20 -14.85 -8.30 16.36
CA TYR A 20 -15.66 -7.26 15.74
C TYR A 20 -16.04 -7.65 14.32
N LYS A 21 -17.21 -7.19 13.88
CA LYS A 21 -17.54 -7.26 12.44
C LYS A 21 -16.61 -6.31 11.70
N ALA A 22 -16.06 -6.77 10.58
CA ALA A 22 -15.16 -5.95 9.76
C ALA A 22 -15.79 -4.61 9.36
N SER A 23 -17.10 -4.63 9.07
CA SER A 23 -17.86 -3.43 8.71
C SER A 23 -17.94 -2.39 9.83
N ASN A 24 -17.69 -2.79 11.08
CA ASN A 24 -17.73 -1.90 12.24
C ASN A 24 -16.37 -1.28 12.56
N LEU A 25 -15.32 -1.66 11.84
CA LEU A 25 -13.99 -1.08 12.02
C LEU A 25 -13.90 0.28 11.34
N PRO A 26 -13.11 1.23 11.90
CA PRO A 26 -12.75 2.45 11.17
C PRO A 26 -12.10 2.10 9.83
N TYR A 27 -12.23 2.99 8.85
CA TYR A 27 -11.80 2.75 7.48
C TYR A 27 -10.32 2.32 7.38
N GLY A 28 -9.44 3.00 8.12
CA GLY A 28 -8.01 2.65 8.13
C GLY A 28 -7.75 1.24 8.64
N LYS A 29 -8.50 0.80 9.65
CA LYS A 29 -8.39 -0.57 10.18
C LYS A 29 -8.98 -1.59 9.21
N GLN A 30 -10.04 -1.24 8.49
CA GLN A 30 -10.58 -2.10 7.44
C GLN A 30 -9.55 -2.38 6.35
N ARG A 31 -8.79 -1.35 5.94
CA ARG A 31 -7.71 -1.49 4.95
C ARG A 31 -6.60 -2.39 5.45
N LYS A 32 -6.20 -2.23 6.71
CA LYS A 32 -5.21 -3.12 7.33
C LYS A 32 -5.69 -4.57 7.35
N LEU A 33 -6.97 -4.77 7.67
CA LEU A 33 -7.56 -6.11 7.67
C LEU A 33 -7.57 -6.75 6.28
N GLU A 34 -7.85 -5.97 5.24
CA GLU A 34 -7.78 -6.44 3.85
C GLU A 34 -6.38 -6.95 3.50
N ILE A 35 -5.34 -6.22 3.88
CA ILE A 35 -3.96 -6.63 3.65
C ILE A 35 -3.63 -7.89 4.46
N ALA A 36 -4.01 -7.93 5.73
CA ALA A 36 -3.81 -9.10 6.59
C ALA A 36 -4.48 -10.35 6.00
N ARG A 37 -5.69 -10.20 5.48
CA ARG A 37 -6.43 -11.28 4.84
C ARG A 37 -5.72 -11.81 3.59
N ALA A 38 -5.18 -10.91 2.77
CA ALA A 38 -4.40 -11.30 1.62
C ALA A 38 -3.13 -12.06 2.03
N LEU A 39 -2.45 -11.61 3.07
CA LEU A 39 -1.24 -12.27 3.58
C LEU A 39 -1.52 -13.66 4.15
N ALA A 40 -2.73 -13.92 4.61
CA ALA A 40 -3.11 -15.24 5.12
C ALA A 40 -3.03 -16.33 4.05
N THR A 41 -3.05 -15.96 2.76
CA THR A 41 -2.88 -16.90 1.65
C THR A 41 -1.41 -17.24 1.37
N GLU A 42 -0.48 -16.64 2.10
CA GLU A 42 0.97 -16.83 1.93
C GLU A 42 1.45 -16.53 0.51
N PRO A 43 1.12 -15.36 -0.05
CA PRO A 43 1.50 -15.01 -1.42
C PRO A 43 2.97 -14.61 -1.49
N LYS A 44 3.53 -14.66 -2.71
CA LYS A 44 4.85 -14.07 -3.02
C LYS A 44 4.71 -12.68 -3.61
N LEU A 45 3.56 -12.38 -4.17
CA LEU A 45 3.25 -11.09 -4.77
C LEU A 45 1.93 -10.57 -4.19
N LEU A 46 1.97 -9.38 -3.62
CA LEU A 46 0.80 -8.70 -3.09
C LEU A 46 0.43 -7.57 -4.04
N LEU A 47 -0.82 -7.56 -4.49
CA LEU A 47 -1.35 -6.52 -5.38
C LEU A 47 -2.23 -5.57 -4.55
N LEU A 48 -1.89 -4.29 -4.56
CA LEU A 48 -2.63 -3.25 -3.85
C LEU A 48 -3.11 -2.20 -4.84
N ASP A 49 -4.42 -2.05 -4.94
CA ASP A 49 -5.05 -1.10 -5.86
C ASP A 49 -5.59 0.09 -5.06
N GLU A 50 -4.93 1.23 -5.18
CA GLU A 50 -5.26 2.48 -4.50
C GLU A 50 -5.57 2.30 -3.01
N PRO A 51 -4.66 1.68 -2.23
CA PRO A 51 -4.95 1.36 -0.84
C PRO A 51 -5.11 2.60 0.05
N ALA A 52 -4.61 3.75 -0.35
CA ALA A 52 -4.70 4.99 0.42
C ALA A 52 -5.95 5.81 0.08
N ALA A 53 -6.82 5.33 -0.82
CA ALA A 53 -8.03 6.07 -1.19
C ALA A 53 -8.90 6.37 0.03
N GLY A 54 -9.27 7.63 0.21
CA GLY A 54 -10.11 8.05 1.32
C GLY A 54 -9.41 8.20 2.67
N MET A 55 -8.10 8.03 2.71
CA MET A 55 -7.33 8.18 3.95
C MET A 55 -6.85 9.61 4.16
N ASN A 56 -6.78 10.03 5.43
CA ASN A 56 -6.11 11.28 5.80
C ASN A 56 -4.58 11.07 5.83
N PRO A 57 -3.76 12.15 5.94
CA PRO A 57 -2.31 12.02 5.94
C PRO A 57 -1.73 11.09 7.02
N ASN A 58 -2.32 11.09 8.21
CA ASN A 58 -1.86 10.21 9.30
C ASN A 58 -2.12 8.74 8.96
N GLU A 59 -3.31 8.44 8.46
CA GLU A 59 -3.67 7.07 8.05
C GLU A 59 -2.79 6.61 6.89
N THR A 60 -2.52 7.48 5.93
CA THR A 60 -1.61 7.19 4.82
C THR A 60 -0.20 6.88 5.32
N GLY A 61 0.30 7.65 6.28
CA GLY A 61 1.59 7.39 6.92
C GLY A 61 1.64 6.02 7.59
N GLU A 62 0.62 5.66 8.32
CA GLU A 62 0.51 4.33 8.95
C GLU A 62 0.47 3.21 7.90
N LEU A 63 -0.25 3.42 6.81
CA LEU A 63 -0.30 2.46 5.71
C LEU A 63 1.07 2.27 5.07
N MET A 64 1.81 3.36 4.85
CA MET A 64 3.17 3.30 4.33
C MET A 64 4.07 2.45 5.22
N ASP A 65 4.02 2.68 6.54
CA ASP A 65 4.79 1.91 7.51
C ASP A 65 4.41 0.43 7.47
N THR A 66 3.11 0.14 7.37
CA THR A 66 2.60 -1.22 7.28
C THR A 66 3.12 -1.93 6.03
N ILE A 67 3.07 -1.27 4.87
CA ILE A 67 3.54 -1.85 3.60
C ILE A 67 5.05 -2.11 3.67
N GLN A 68 5.83 -1.18 4.19
CA GLN A 68 7.27 -1.36 4.37
C GLN A 68 7.57 -2.52 5.31
N PHE A 69 6.84 -2.63 6.39
CA PHE A 69 6.97 -3.74 7.34
C PHE A 69 6.71 -5.09 6.67
N VAL A 70 5.64 -5.17 5.88
CA VAL A 70 5.27 -6.38 5.15
C VAL A 70 6.36 -6.79 4.17
N CYS A 71 6.86 -5.86 3.37
CA CYS A 71 7.94 -6.13 2.41
C CYS A 71 9.19 -6.67 3.10
N LYS A 72 9.53 -6.09 4.24
CA LYS A 72 10.76 -6.42 4.97
C LYS A 72 10.67 -7.76 5.69
N ASN A 73 9.52 -8.07 6.29
CA ASN A 73 9.40 -9.19 7.22
C ASN A 73 8.74 -10.43 6.64
N PHE A 74 8.09 -10.34 5.48
CA PHE A 74 7.37 -11.46 4.85
C PHE A 74 7.97 -11.89 3.52
N ASP A 75 9.14 -11.37 3.16
CA ASP A 75 9.79 -11.65 1.87
C ASP A 75 8.80 -11.48 0.71
N MET A 76 8.15 -10.34 0.69
CA MET A 76 7.02 -10.04 -0.18
C MET A 76 7.41 -9.02 -1.24
N THR A 77 7.00 -9.28 -2.48
CA THR A 77 6.99 -8.25 -3.53
C THR A 77 5.62 -7.61 -3.58
N VAL A 78 5.58 -6.29 -3.61
CA VAL A 78 4.32 -5.54 -3.69
C VAL A 78 4.25 -4.79 -5.00
N LEU A 79 3.15 -4.97 -5.72
CA LEU A 79 2.80 -4.14 -6.87
C LEU A 79 1.67 -3.22 -6.46
N LEU A 80 1.93 -1.92 -6.50
CA LEU A 80 1.05 -0.90 -5.98
C LEU A 80 0.54 -0.01 -7.11
N ILE A 81 -0.78 0.18 -7.18
CA ILE A 81 -1.38 1.19 -8.04
C ILE A 81 -1.76 2.36 -7.15
N GLU A 82 -1.22 3.54 -7.44
CA GLU A 82 -1.46 4.71 -6.61
C GLU A 82 -1.25 6.01 -7.40
N HIS A 83 -1.92 7.06 -6.97
CA HIS A 83 -1.71 8.41 -7.49
C HIS A 83 -1.29 9.40 -6.38
N ASP A 84 -1.16 8.94 -5.16
CA ASP A 84 -0.63 9.71 -4.03
C ASP A 84 0.89 9.77 -4.15
N MET A 85 1.41 10.91 -4.59
CA MET A 85 2.84 11.07 -4.87
C MET A 85 3.69 10.95 -3.61
N LYS A 86 3.18 11.37 -2.45
CA LYS A 86 3.90 11.25 -1.19
C LYS A 86 4.11 9.78 -0.82
N LEU A 87 3.06 8.97 -0.94
CA LEU A 87 3.13 7.54 -0.69
C LEU A 87 4.11 6.87 -1.66
N VAL A 88 3.95 7.15 -2.95
CA VAL A 88 4.76 6.55 -4.00
C VAL A 88 6.23 6.90 -3.84
N SER A 89 6.55 8.18 -3.59
CA SER A 89 7.94 8.60 -3.40
C SER A 89 8.54 8.04 -2.12
N GLY A 90 7.71 7.77 -1.11
CA GLY A 90 8.18 7.28 0.18
C GLY A 90 8.49 5.80 0.23
N ILE A 91 7.79 4.97 -0.55
CA ILE A 91 7.93 3.50 -0.41
C ILE A 91 8.25 2.76 -1.71
N CYS A 92 8.05 3.35 -2.87
CA CYS A 92 8.30 2.67 -4.13
C CYS A 92 9.75 2.84 -4.59
N GLN A 93 10.37 1.75 -5.01
CA GLN A 93 11.74 1.74 -5.53
C GLN A 93 11.77 1.99 -7.03
N LYS A 94 10.76 1.50 -7.73
CA LYS A 94 10.60 1.64 -9.17
C LYS A 94 9.18 2.07 -9.49
N LEU A 95 9.03 2.86 -10.53
CA LEU A 95 7.73 3.34 -11.01
C LEU A 95 7.55 3.02 -12.47
N THR A 96 6.32 2.71 -12.84
CA THR A 96 5.82 2.77 -14.22
C THR A 96 4.67 3.77 -14.21
N VAL A 97 4.85 4.88 -14.90
CA VAL A 97 3.84 5.94 -14.94
C VAL A 97 2.99 5.78 -16.20
N LEU A 98 1.68 5.68 -16.00
CA LEU A 98 0.71 5.58 -17.08
C LEU A 98 0.01 6.91 -17.29
N ASN A 99 -0.24 7.26 -18.55
CA ASN A 99 -1.02 8.43 -18.93
C ASN A 99 -1.87 8.05 -20.14
N PHE A 100 -3.18 8.12 -20.00
CA PHE A 100 -4.13 7.71 -21.04
C PHE A 100 -3.83 6.31 -21.59
N GLY A 101 -3.52 5.36 -20.70
CA GLY A 101 -3.27 3.96 -21.07
C GLY A 101 -1.90 3.68 -21.67
N GLN A 102 -1.02 4.67 -21.76
CA GLN A 102 0.32 4.54 -22.32
C GLN A 102 1.38 4.74 -21.24
N VAL A 103 2.51 4.05 -21.37
CA VAL A 103 3.65 4.24 -20.48
C VAL A 103 4.31 5.57 -20.80
N LEU A 104 4.26 6.49 -19.85
CA LEU A 104 4.86 7.81 -19.97
C LEU A 104 6.34 7.80 -19.56
N ALA A 105 6.66 7.07 -18.49
CA ALA A 105 8.01 6.91 -17.98
C ALA A 105 8.08 5.65 -17.15
N GLN A 106 9.28 5.07 -17.05
CA GLN A 106 9.51 3.85 -16.27
C GLN A 106 10.95 3.82 -15.78
N GLY A 107 11.14 3.39 -14.55
CA GLY A 107 12.48 3.22 -13.98
C GLY A 107 12.51 3.50 -12.50
N LYS A 108 13.68 3.89 -12.02
CA LYS A 108 13.91 4.22 -10.62
C LYS A 108 13.04 5.41 -10.21
N THR A 109 12.44 5.33 -9.01
CA THR A 109 11.49 6.33 -8.53
C THR A 109 12.03 7.75 -8.61
N SER A 110 13.26 7.99 -8.15
CA SER A 110 13.85 9.33 -8.17
C SER A 110 14.01 9.89 -9.58
N ASP A 111 14.36 9.04 -10.53
CA ASP A 111 14.53 9.46 -11.93
C ASP A 111 13.17 9.75 -12.58
N VAL A 112 12.20 8.88 -12.34
CA VAL A 112 10.86 9.02 -12.93
C VAL A 112 10.17 10.27 -12.41
N LEU A 113 10.27 10.56 -11.11
CA LEU A 113 9.63 11.74 -10.52
C LEU A 113 10.30 13.06 -10.94
N ASN A 114 11.52 13.02 -11.47
CA ASN A 114 12.20 14.18 -12.02
C ASN A 114 12.04 14.31 -13.54
N ASP A 115 11.37 13.38 -14.19
CA ASP A 115 11.10 13.45 -15.62
C ASP A 115 10.10 14.57 -15.91
N PRO A 116 10.46 15.52 -16.81
CA PRO A 116 9.56 16.64 -17.14
C PRO A 116 8.17 16.21 -17.62
N LYS A 117 8.06 15.08 -18.30
CA LYS A 117 6.76 14.55 -18.75
C LYS A 117 5.88 14.16 -17.58
N VAL A 118 6.47 13.54 -16.55
CA VAL A 118 5.76 13.13 -15.35
C VAL A 118 5.33 14.34 -14.53
N ILE A 119 6.24 15.31 -14.36
CA ILE A 119 5.95 16.55 -13.65
C ILE A 119 4.77 17.27 -14.29
N LYS A 120 4.78 17.40 -15.61
CA LYS A 120 3.69 18.05 -16.35
C LYS A 120 2.37 17.32 -16.20
N ALA A 121 2.39 15.98 -16.25
CA ALA A 121 1.14 15.18 -16.23
C ALA A 121 0.53 15.06 -14.83
N TYR A 122 1.35 14.98 -13.78
CA TYR A 122 0.88 14.62 -12.45
C TYR A 122 1.14 15.67 -11.37
N LEU A 123 2.17 16.48 -11.52
CA LEU A 123 2.56 17.46 -10.50
C LEU A 123 2.13 18.89 -10.85
N GLY A 124 1.46 19.08 -11.95
CA GLY A 124 0.78 20.35 -12.29
C GLY A 124 1.66 21.48 -12.78
N GLU A 125 2.86 21.17 -13.28
CA GLU A 125 3.77 22.20 -13.83
C GLU A 125 3.94 22.12 -15.31
#